data_48a481612427c2b7be4dbfbb11ded1d3
#
_entry.id   48a481612427c2b7be4dbfbb11ded1d3
#
_cell.length_a   1.000
_cell.length_b   1.000
_cell.length_c   1.000
_cell.angle_alpha   90.00
_cell.angle_beta   90.00
_cell.angle_gamma   90.00
#
_symmetry.space_group_name_H-M   'P 1'
#
loop_
_entity.id
_entity.type
_entity.pdbx_description
1 polymer ?
#
loop_
_entity_poly.entity_id
_entity_poly.type
_entity_poly.pdbx_seq_one_letter_code
_entity_poly.pdbx_strand_id
1 'polypeptide(L)'
;EEAKRQFEVNIFGLAELIKQVLPSMRKQHNGKIINVSSMAAYFGEPNGSWYHASKAALDRLSDCLRMEVKSFGIKVVLIQPGMIETEWSEIAAENLLKTSSNSVYASMARKQAEQMPKMYRLASKPEVVAKTICKACLKKNPKTRYKTGGYSKQMVFLAHLLPDKWFDAVMLKALN
;
A
#
# COMPACT_ATOMS: atom_id res chain seq x y z
N GLU A 1 -19.41 -4.78 -4.26
CA GLU A 1 -18.96 -5.80 -3.32
C GLU A 1 -17.45 -5.72 -3.07
N GLU A 2 -16.59 -5.83 -4.10
CA GLU A 2 -15.13 -5.85 -3.96
C GLU A 2 -14.56 -4.56 -3.33
N ALA A 3 -15.03 -3.39 -3.78
CA ALA A 3 -14.65 -2.09 -3.21
C ALA A 3 -14.91 -2.01 -1.70
N LYS A 4 -16.11 -2.43 -1.27
CA LYS A 4 -16.49 -2.47 0.15
C LYS A 4 -15.57 -3.41 0.92
N ARG A 5 -15.30 -4.62 0.38
CA ARG A 5 -14.42 -5.59 1.00
C ARG A 5 -13.00 -5.05 1.17
N GLN A 6 -12.47 -4.32 0.18
CA GLN A 6 -11.15 -3.72 0.29
C GLN A 6 -11.07 -2.68 1.42
N PHE A 7 -12.09 -1.84 1.55
CA PHE A 7 -12.14 -0.87 2.64
C PHE A 7 -12.39 -1.54 3.98
N GLU A 8 -13.27 -2.56 4.02
CA GLU A 8 -13.54 -3.33 5.23
C GLU A 8 -12.25 -3.93 5.82
N VAL A 9 -11.45 -4.60 4.98
CA VAL A 9 -10.20 -5.23 5.43
C VAL A 9 -9.10 -4.19 5.68
N ASN A 10 -8.87 -3.29 4.72
CA ASN A 10 -7.69 -2.43 4.76
C ASN A 10 -7.85 -1.23 5.71
N ILE A 11 -9.07 -0.81 6.03
CA ILE A 11 -9.36 0.40 6.82
C ILE A 11 -10.15 0.06 8.08
N PHE A 12 -11.37 -0.46 7.94
CA PHE A 12 -12.26 -0.62 9.09
C PHE A 12 -11.80 -1.72 10.04
N GLY A 13 -11.45 -2.90 9.54
CA GLY A 13 -10.92 -3.99 10.37
C GLY A 13 -9.59 -3.63 11.03
N LEU A 14 -8.71 -2.94 10.30
CA LEU A 14 -7.46 -2.43 10.87
C LEU A 14 -7.73 -1.38 11.96
N ALA A 15 -8.64 -0.44 11.73
CA ALA A 15 -8.99 0.59 12.72
C ALA A 15 -9.58 -0.04 13.98
N GLU A 16 -10.41 -1.08 13.84
CA GLU A 16 -10.96 -1.79 14.98
C GLU A 16 -9.87 -2.52 15.79
N LEU A 17 -8.94 -3.19 15.12
CA LEU A 17 -7.78 -3.79 15.79
C LEU A 17 -6.94 -2.74 16.55
N ILE A 18 -6.71 -1.58 15.95
CA ILE A 18 -6.00 -0.47 16.61
C ILE A 18 -6.75 -0.02 17.86
N LYS A 19 -8.08 0.14 17.80
CA LYS A 19 -8.90 0.52 18.96
C LYS A 19 -8.76 -0.45 20.12
N GLN A 20 -8.65 -1.75 19.84
CA GLN A 20 -8.50 -2.78 20.89
C GLN A 20 -7.14 -2.73 21.59
N VAL A 21 -6.07 -2.41 20.89
CA VAL A 21 -4.71 -2.38 21.49
C VAL A 21 -4.35 -1.04 22.14
N LEU A 22 -4.96 0.06 21.70
CA LEU A 22 -4.65 1.41 22.18
C LEU A 22 -4.81 1.61 23.71
N PRO A 23 -5.84 1.12 24.39
CA PRO A 23 -6.00 1.32 25.83
C PRO A 23 -4.80 0.79 26.63
N SER A 24 -4.32 -0.41 26.28
CA SER A 24 -3.15 -1.00 26.92
C SER A 24 -1.88 -0.19 26.64
N MET A 25 -1.65 0.22 25.38
CA MET A 25 -0.49 1.02 24.99
C MET A 25 -0.49 2.40 25.68
N ARG A 26 -1.66 3.04 25.81
CA ARG A 26 -1.82 4.31 26.55
C ARG A 26 -1.46 4.16 28.01
N LYS A 27 -1.96 3.12 28.67
CA LYS A 27 -1.67 2.82 30.09
C LYS A 27 -0.17 2.60 30.33
N GLN A 28 0.50 1.95 29.39
CA GLN A 28 1.94 1.67 29.45
C GLN A 28 2.82 2.87 29.06
N HIS A 29 2.23 3.95 28.53
CA HIS A 29 2.94 5.05 27.88
C HIS A 29 4.00 4.59 26.86
N ASN A 30 3.73 3.46 26.21
CA ASN A 30 4.62 2.82 25.24
C ASN A 30 3.81 1.95 24.28
N GLY A 31 4.22 1.97 23.01
CA GLY A 31 3.63 1.11 21.98
C GLY A 31 4.16 1.42 20.61
N LYS A 32 4.04 0.44 19.70
CA LYS A 32 4.31 0.63 18.27
C LYS A 32 3.20 0.01 17.45
N ILE A 33 2.61 0.82 16.60
CA ILE A 33 1.64 0.40 15.58
C ILE A 33 2.35 0.47 14.25
N ILE A 34 2.47 -0.67 13.56
CA ILE A 34 3.16 -0.75 12.28
C ILE A 34 2.16 -1.20 11.24
N ASN A 35 1.70 -0.26 10.43
CA ASN A 35 0.73 -0.49 9.38
C ASN A 35 1.41 -0.76 8.05
N VAL A 36 1.03 -1.86 7.39
CA VAL A 36 1.55 -2.20 6.07
C VAL A 36 0.65 -1.58 5.01
N SER A 37 1.11 -0.46 4.45
CA SER A 37 0.50 0.24 3.34
C SER A 37 1.07 -0.24 1.99
N SER A 38 1.30 0.66 1.06
CA SER A 38 1.90 0.39 -0.26
C SER A 38 2.46 1.68 -0.85
N MET A 39 3.34 1.57 -1.85
CA MET A 39 3.67 2.69 -2.74
C MET A 39 2.43 3.21 -3.48
N ALA A 40 1.43 2.36 -3.69
CA ALA A 40 0.13 2.68 -4.30
C ALA A 40 -0.67 3.77 -3.54
N ALA A 41 -0.28 4.11 -2.31
CA ALA A 41 -0.87 5.23 -1.57
C ALA A 41 -0.53 6.62 -2.15
N TYR A 42 0.42 6.70 -3.09
CA TYR A 42 0.95 7.96 -3.62
C TYR A 42 0.49 8.28 -5.04
N PHE A 43 -0.04 7.32 -5.77
CA PHE A 43 -0.45 7.48 -7.16
C PHE A 43 -1.60 6.53 -7.50
N GLY A 44 -2.21 6.72 -8.67
CA GLY A 44 -3.25 5.84 -9.21
C GLY A 44 -2.75 5.01 -10.39
N GLU A 45 -3.39 3.86 -10.59
CA GLU A 45 -3.24 3.04 -11.79
C GLU A 45 -4.62 2.73 -12.39
N PRO A 46 -4.72 2.57 -13.70
CA PRO A 46 -5.97 2.07 -14.31
C PRO A 46 -6.42 0.75 -13.66
N ASN A 47 -7.71 0.57 -13.53
CA ASN A 47 -8.34 -0.62 -12.91
C ASN A 47 -7.99 -0.88 -11.43
N GLY A 48 -7.16 -0.03 -10.80
CA GLY A 48 -6.71 -0.16 -9.41
C GLY A 48 -7.37 0.81 -8.41
N SER A 49 -8.40 1.57 -8.82
CA SER A 49 -8.93 2.72 -8.07
C SER A 49 -9.21 2.44 -6.60
N TRP A 50 -9.91 1.36 -6.28
CA TRP A 50 -10.29 1.04 -4.91
C TRP A 50 -9.10 0.62 -4.05
N TYR A 51 -8.15 -0.11 -4.64
CA TYR A 51 -6.91 -0.48 -3.94
C TYR A 51 -6.08 0.75 -3.59
N HIS A 52 -5.81 1.61 -4.58
CA HIS A 52 -5.04 2.85 -4.39
C HIS A 52 -5.74 3.77 -3.38
N ALA A 53 -7.06 3.96 -3.50
CA ALA A 53 -7.86 4.74 -2.56
C ALA A 53 -7.76 4.19 -1.14
N SER A 54 -7.86 2.87 -0.94
CA SER A 54 -7.75 2.25 0.38
C SER A 54 -6.36 2.42 0.99
N LYS A 55 -5.30 2.32 0.21
CA LYS A 55 -3.93 2.52 0.70
C LYS A 55 -3.62 3.98 1.00
N ALA A 56 -4.15 4.92 0.22
CA ALA A 56 -4.08 6.35 0.52
C ALA A 56 -4.86 6.71 1.81
N ALA A 57 -6.05 6.13 1.98
CA ALA A 57 -6.83 6.28 3.20
C ALA A 57 -6.09 5.74 4.43
N LEU A 58 -5.43 4.57 4.32
CA LEU A 58 -4.61 3.99 5.38
C LEU A 58 -3.44 4.90 5.78
N ASP A 59 -2.78 5.51 4.79
CA ASP A 59 -1.70 6.46 5.05
C ASP A 59 -2.21 7.67 5.85
N ARG A 60 -3.35 8.26 5.45
CA ARG A 60 -3.93 9.41 6.17
C ARG A 60 -4.44 9.04 7.56
N LEU A 61 -5.12 7.90 7.70
CA LEU A 61 -5.54 7.37 9.00
C LEU A 61 -4.33 7.24 9.95
N SER A 62 -3.24 6.66 9.46
CA SER A 62 -2.00 6.48 10.24
C SER A 62 -1.34 7.80 10.60
N ASP A 63 -1.39 8.81 9.72
CA ASP A 63 -0.84 10.13 9.99
C ASP A 63 -1.60 10.86 11.11
N CYS A 64 -2.94 10.83 11.08
CA CYS A 64 -3.79 11.40 12.12
C CYS A 64 -3.55 10.67 13.45
N LEU A 65 -3.62 9.35 13.44
CA LEU A 65 -3.37 8.54 14.63
C LEU A 65 -2.01 8.82 15.26
N ARG A 66 -0.96 8.99 14.44
CA ARG A 66 0.39 9.29 14.92
C ARG A 66 0.44 10.56 15.76
N MET A 67 -0.29 11.59 15.35
CA MET A 67 -0.38 12.86 16.08
C MET A 67 -1.19 12.72 17.36
N GLU A 68 -2.33 12.03 17.29
CA GLU A 68 -3.23 11.81 18.42
C GLU A 68 -2.60 11.00 19.56
N VAL A 69 -1.79 9.99 19.24
CA VAL A 69 -1.20 9.11 20.26
C VAL A 69 0.21 9.53 20.70
N LYS A 70 0.72 10.64 20.17
CA LYS A 70 2.08 11.13 20.44
C LYS A 70 2.35 11.39 21.93
N SER A 71 1.40 12.01 22.62
CA SER A 71 1.50 12.32 24.07
C SER A 71 1.58 11.07 24.95
N PHE A 72 1.10 9.92 24.46
CA PHE A 72 1.19 8.64 25.15
C PHE A 72 2.48 7.84 24.82
N GLY A 73 3.43 8.44 24.12
CA GLY A 73 4.68 7.76 23.78
C GLY A 73 4.54 6.68 22.69
N ILE A 74 3.35 6.50 22.11
CA ILE A 74 3.07 5.48 21.10
C ILE A 74 3.60 5.94 19.74
N LYS A 75 4.26 5.03 19.00
CA LYS A 75 4.81 5.28 17.66
C LYS A 75 3.94 4.63 16.61
N VAL A 76 3.58 5.39 15.57
CA VAL A 76 2.85 4.86 14.40
C VAL A 76 3.77 4.94 13.19
N VAL A 77 3.95 3.81 12.52
CA VAL A 77 4.89 3.61 11.42
C VAL A 77 4.16 3.03 10.23
N LEU A 78 4.42 3.57 9.07
CA LEU A 78 3.98 3.04 7.78
C LEU A 78 5.12 2.28 7.10
N ILE A 79 4.87 1.04 6.72
CA ILE A 79 5.69 0.29 5.78
C ILE A 79 5.00 0.41 4.42
N GLN A 80 5.73 0.85 3.42
CA GLN A 80 5.22 1.12 2.08
C GLN A 80 5.98 0.28 1.06
N PRO A 81 5.59 -1.01 0.90
CA PRO A 81 6.21 -1.89 -0.09
C PRO A 81 5.95 -1.42 -1.51
N GLY A 82 6.89 -1.71 -2.39
CA GLY A 82 6.70 -1.71 -3.83
C GLY A 82 6.22 -3.07 -4.32
N MET A 83 6.73 -3.51 -5.47
CA MET A 83 6.44 -4.83 -6.01
C MET A 83 7.13 -5.91 -5.17
N ILE A 84 6.33 -6.85 -4.66
CA ILE A 84 6.81 -7.96 -3.82
C ILE A 84 6.34 -9.27 -4.46
N GLU A 85 7.24 -10.22 -4.57
CA GLU A 85 7.00 -11.56 -5.10
C GLU A 85 6.07 -12.34 -4.16
N THR A 86 4.78 -12.34 -4.48
CA THR A 86 3.71 -13.02 -3.76
C THR A 86 2.61 -13.43 -4.75
N GLU A 87 1.70 -14.28 -4.33
CA GLU A 87 0.50 -14.67 -5.12
C GLU A 87 -0.43 -13.49 -5.44
N TRP A 88 -0.21 -12.33 -4.80
CA TRP A 88 -1.10 -11.17 -4.97
C TRP A 88 -1.25 -10.72 -6.43
N SER A 89 -0.16 -10.73 -7.20
CA SER A 89 -0.18 -10.29 -8.60
C SER A 89 -1.01 -11.21 -9.49
N GLU A 90 -0.96 -12.51 -9.25
CA GLU A 90 -1.75 -13.52 -9.99
C GLU A 90 -3.22 -13.40 -9.64
N ILE A 91 -3.54 -13.36 -8.35
CA ILE A 91 -4.91 -13.18 -7.84
C ILE A 91 -5.52 -11.86 -8.35
N ALA A 92 -4.73 -10.77 -8.36
CA ALA A 92 -5.18 -9.48 -8.86
C ALA A 92 -5.44 -9.49 -10.37
N ALA A 93 -4.57 -10.14 -11.16
CA ALA A 93 -4.75 -10.29 -12.61
C ALA A 93 -5.99 -11.14 -12.94
N GLU A 94 -6.21 -12.26 -12.26
CA GLU A 94 -7.39 -13.10 -12.43
C GLU A 94 -8.69 -12.36 -12.10
N ASN A 95 -8.73 -11.66 -10.95
CA ASN A 95 -9.89 -10.87 -10.55
C ASN A 95 -10.17 -9.73 -11.52
N LEU A 96 -9.13 -9.07 -12.04
CA LEU A 96 -9.23 -8.03 -13.04
C LEU A 96 -9.91 -8.56 -14.32
N LEU A 97 -9.44 -9.70 -14.84
CA LEU A 97 -10.02 -10.33 -16.02
C LEU A 97 -11.48 -10.77 -15.78
N LYS A 98 -11.74 -11.37 -14.61
CA LYS A 98 -13.08 -11.83 -14.25
C LYS A 98 -14.10 -10.68 -14.18
N THR A 99 -13.71 -9.54 -13.62
CA THR A 99 -14.62 -8.40 -13.41
C THR A 99 -14.76 -7.51 -14.64
N SER A 100 -13.75 -7.49 -15.53
CA SER A 100 -13.70 -6.55 -16.65
C SER A 100 -13.96 -7.16 -18.01
N SER A 101 -14.12 -8.49 -18.12
CA SER A 101 -14.20 -9.21 -19.39
C SER A 101 -15.33 -8.74 -20.31
N ASN A 102 -16.45 -8.29 -19.76
CA ASN A 102 -17.63 -7.83 -20.49
C ASN A 102 -17.85 -6.30 -20.40
N SER A 103 -16.79 -5.55 -20.05
CA SER A 103 -16.87 -4.10 -19.91
C SER A 103 -16.20 -3.37 -21.06
N VAL A 104 -16.46 -2.08 -21.20
CA VAL A 104 -15.75 -1.20 -22.14
C VAL A 104 -14.24 -1.11 -21.84
N TYR A 105 -13.80 -1.53 -20.66
CA TYR A 105 -12.41 -1.58 -20.23
C TYR A 105 -11.71 -2.91 -20.49
N ALA A 106 -12.39 -3.90 -21.10
CA ALA A 106 -11.88 -5.26 -21.31
C ALA A 106 -10.51 -5.31 -22.00
N SER A 107 -10.30 -4.46 -23.02
CA SER A 107 -9.01 -4.39 -23.73
C SER A 107 -7.88 -3.91 -22.84
N MET A 108 -8.10 -2.85 -22.07
CA MET A 108 -7.12 -2.31 -21.12
C MET A 108 -6.83 -3.32 -20.00
N ALA A 109 -7.85 -3.96 -19.46
CA ALA A 109 -7.72 -4.97 -18.41
C ALA A 109 -6.88 -6.19 -18.86
N ARG A 110 -7.08 -6.67 -20.09
CA ARG A 110 -6.26 -7.76 -20.65
C ARG A 110 -4.79 -7.36 -20.78
N LYS A 111 -4.50 -6.20 -21.35
CA LYS A 111 -3.12 -5.71 -21.47
C LYS A 111 -2.45 -5.60 -20.08
N GLN A 112 -3.15 -5.04 -19.10
CA GLN A 112 -2.63 -4.91 -17.74
C GLN A 112 -2.37 -6.28 -17.11
N ALA A 113 -3.30 -7.23 -17.20
CA ALA A 113 -3.13 -8.57 -16.67
C ALA A 113 -1.94 -9.32 -17.33
N GLU A 114 -1.71 -9.12 -18.62
CA GLU A 114 -0.55 -9.69 -19.34
C GLU A 114 0.79 -9.04 -18.94
N GLN A 115 0.79 -7.75 -18.57
CA GLN A 115 2.00 -7.04 -18.16
C GLN A 115 2.36 -7.29 -16.70
N MET A 116 1.37 -7.54 -15.82
CA MET A 116 1.61 -7.74 -14.39
C MET A 116 2.69 -8.80 -14.10
N PRO A 117 2.67 -10.02 -14.64
CA PRO A 117 3.72 -11.01 -14.37
C PRO A 117 5.11 -10.56 -14.84
N LYS A 118 5.19 -9.80 -15.94
CA LYS A 118 6.47 -9.28 -16.47
C LYS A 118 7.06 -8.23 -15.54
N MET A 119 6.23 -7.32 -15.04
CA MET A 119 6.64 -6.31 -14.07
C MET A 119 7.10 -6.94 -12.75
N TYR A 120 6.43 -7.99 -12.31
CA TYR A 120 6.76 -8.70 -11.06
C TYR A 120 8.02 -9.56 -11.13
N ARG A 121 8.60 -9.82 -12.32
CA ARG A 121 9.94 -10.42 -12.43
C ARG A 121 11.04 -9.60 -11.72
N LEU A 122 10.81 -8.33 -11.53
CA LEU A 122 11.71 -7.40 -10.82
C LEU A 122 11.26 -7.13 -9.38
N ALA A 123 10.28 -7.89 -8.89
CA ALA A 123 9.79 -7.78 -7.52
C ALA A 123 10.85 -8.22 -6.51
N SER A 124 10.79 -7.64 -5.34
CA SER A 124 11.63 -8.07 -4.22
C SER A 124 10.97 -9.22 -3.46
N LYS A 125 11.76 -10.08 -2.87
CA LYS A 125 11.27 -11.16 -2.00
C LYS A 125 10.59 -10.61 -0.75
N PRO A 126 9.58 -11.30 -0.18
CA PRO A 126 8.85 -10.88 1.02
C PRO A 126 9.74 -10.59 2.24
N GLU A 127 10.89 -11.25 2.35
CA GLU A 127 11.85 -11.06 3.44
C GLU A 127 12.39 -9.63 3.53
N VAL A 128 12.40 -8.89 2.42
CA VAL A 128 12.81 -7.47 2.40
C VAL A 128 11.84 -6.62 3.22
N VAL A 129 10.54 -6.92 3.11
CA VAL A 129 9.49 -6.26 3.90
C VAL A 129 9.58 -6.70 5.36
N ALA A 130 9.70 -8.00 5.62
CA ALA A 130 9.84 -8.54 6.97
C ALA A 130 11.03 -7.94 7.73
N LYS A 131 12.21 -7.87 7.08
CA LYS A 131 13.41 -7.20 7.65
C LYS A 131 13.15 -5.72 7.96
N THR A 132 12.38 -5.04 7.11
CA THR A 132 12.04 -3.63 7.31
C THR A 132 11.09 -3.45 8.51
N ILE A 133 10.11 -4.34 8.68
CA ILE A 133 9.21 -4.38 9.83
C ILE A 133 10.02 -4.64 11.10
N CYS A 134 10.86 -5.67 11.13
CA CYS A 134 11.73 -5.96 12.26
C CYS A 134 12.60 -4.75 12.64
N LYS A 135 13.21 -4.09 11.65
CA LYS A 135 13.99 -2.87 11.87
C LYS A 135 13.17 -1.75 12.52
N ALA A 136 11.93 -1.56 12.09
CA ALA A 136 11.02 -0.57 12.69
C ALA A 136 10.62 -0.94 14.12
N CYS A 137 10.34 -2.24 14.37
CA CYS A 137 10.02 -2.76 15.70
C CYS A 137 11.16 -2.54 16.70
N LEU A 138 12.38 -2.84 16.32
CA LEU A 138 13.54 -2.80 17.23
C LEU A 138 14.05 -1.38 17.50
N LYS A 139 13.82 -0.45 16.59
CA LYS A 139 14.34 0.91 16.73
C LYS A 139 13.57 1.69 17.81
N LYS A 140 14.28 2.31 18.77
CA LYS A 140 13.65 3.16 19.81
C LYS A 140 12.87 4.32 19.19
N ASN A 141 13.43 4.99 18.18
CA ASN A 141 12.80 6.06 17.42
C ASN A 141 12.77 5.68 15.93
N PRO A 142 11.78 4.90 15.48
CA PRO A 142 11.66 4.54 14.07
C PRO A 142 11.29 5.76 13.22
N LYS A 143 11.61 5.70 11.91
CA LYS A 143 11.06 6.64 10.94
C LYS A 143 9.54 6.45 10.85
N THR A 144 8.81 7.50 10.49
CA THR A 144 7.36 7.42 10.31
C THR A 144 6.96 6.60 9.08
N ARG A 145 7.84 6.55 8.07
CA ARG A 145 7.62 5.80 6.81
C ARG A 145 8.88 5.07 6.38
N TYR A 146 8.68 3.85 5.87
CA TYR A 146 9.72 3.02 5.26
C TYR A 146 9.24 2.56 3.88
N LYS A 147 9.81 3.16 2.83
CA LYS A 147 9.65 2.69 1.45
C LYS A 147 10.60 1.52 1.23
N THR A 148 10.09 0.35 0.82
CA THR A 148 10.86 -0.89 0.78
C THR A 148 10.43 -1.79 -0.37
N GLY A 149 11.35 -2.64 -0.87
CA GLY A 149 11.07 -3.55 -1.97
C GLY A 149 11.05 -2.88 -3.35
N GLY A 150 10.69 -3.67 -4.36
CA GLY A 150 10.84 -3.34 -5.77
C GLY A 150 10.24 -1.99 -6.15
N TYR A 151 11.07 -1.09 -6.63
CA TYR A 151 10.74 0.24 -7.16
C TYR A 151 9.97 1.19 -6.23
N SER A 152 9.70 0.84 -4.96
CA SER A 152 8.90 1.68 -4.05
C SER A 152 9.43 3.12 -3.94
N LYS A 153 10.74 3.29 -3.78
CA LYS A 153 11.36 4.63 -3.66
C LYS A 153 11.29 5.41 -4.95
N GLN A 154 11.58 4.75 -6.07
CA GLN A 154 11.62 5.36 -7.40
C GLN A 154 10.23 5.83 -7.83
N MET A 155 9.22 4.97 -7.70
CA MET A 155 7.85 5.30 -8.07
C MET A 155 7.28 6.42 -7.22
N VAL A 156 7.49 6.38 -5.91
CA VAL A 156 7.05 7.47 -5.03
C VAL A 156 7.78 8.77 -5.33
N PHE A 157 9.08 8.73 -5.64
CA PHE A 157 9.83 9.91 -6.08
C PHE A 157 9.27 10.47 -7.38
N LEU A 158 9.03 9.61 -8.37
CA LEU A 158 8.48 10.00 -9.67
C LEU A 158 7.09 10.63 -9.53
N ALA A 159 6.21 10.04 -8.70
CA ALA A 159 4.87 10.56 -8.41
C ALA A 159 4.86 11.94 -7.73
N HIS A 160 5.94 12.30 -7.02
CA HIS A 160 6.07 13.64 -6.45
C HIS A 160 6.74 14.65 -7.37
N LEU A 161 7.55 14.17 -8.31
CA LEU A 161 8.34 15.02 -9.20
C LEU A 161 7.55 15.47 -10.43
N LEU A 162 6.78 14.56 -11.00
CA LEU A 162 6.07 14.81 -12.25
C LEU A 162 4.70 15.45 -12.00
N PRO A 163 4.29 16.43 -12.82
CA PRO A 163 2.89 16.84 -12.91
C PRO A 163 1.99 15.65 -13.28
N ASP A 164 0.75 15.64 -12.77
CA ASP A 164 -0.20 14.52 -12.91
C ASP A 164 -0.30 14.01 -14.36
N LYS A 165 -0.48 14.92 -15.34
CA LYS A 165 -0.60 14.54 -16.75
C LYS A 165 0.61 13.78 -17.31
N TRP A 166 1.80 14.09 -16.80
CA TRP A 166 3.04 13.44 -17.24
C TRP A 166 3.20 12.09 -16.55
N PHE A 167 2.84 12.01 -15.28
CA PHE A 167 2.81 10.75 -14.55
C PHE A 167 1.81 9.78 -15.18
N ASP A 168 0.58 10.25 -15.47
CA ASP A 168 -0.45 9.47 -16.16
C ASP A 168 0.05 8.93 -17.50
N ALA A 169 0.73 9.76 -18.30
CA ALA A 169 1.30 9.33 -19.58
C ALA A 169 2.35 8.22 -19.41
N VAL A 170 3.19 8.30 -18.37
CA VAL A 170 4.18 7.26 -18.03
C VAL A 170 3.47 5.96 -17.64
N MET A 171 2.44 6.04 -16.78
CA MET A 171 1.69 4.87 -16.35
C MET A 171 0.93 4.20 -17.51
N LEU A 172 0.28 4.98 -18.35
CA LEU A 172 -0.42 4.46 -19.54
C LEU A 172 0.54 3.84 -20.56
N LYS A 173 1.74 4.42 -20.73
CA LYS A 173 2.77 3.84 -21.61
C LYS A 173 3.31 2.51 -21.09
N ALA A 174 3.39 2.33 -19.79
CA ALA A 174 3.83 1.07 -19.19
C ALA A 174 2.83 -0.09 -19.40
N LEU A 175 1.58 0.21 -19.77
CA LEU A 175 0.53 -0.77 -20.10
C LEU A 175 0.47 -1.14 -21.60
N ASN A 176 1.19 -0.43 -22.46
CA ASN A 176 1.24 -0.68 -23.91
C ASN A 176 2.53 -1.38 -24.31
#